data_211fae6defdf37cd444af0080f019cc2
#
_entry.id   211fae6defdf37cd444af0080f019cc2
#
_cell.length_a   1.000
_cell.length_b   1.000
_cell.length_c   1.000
_cell.angle_alpha   90.00
_cell.angle_beta   90.00
_cell.angle_gamma   90.00
#
_symmetry.space_group_name_H-M   'P 1'
#
loop_
_entity.id
_entity.type
_entity.pdbx_description
1 polymer ?
#
loop_
_entity_poly.entity_id
_entity_poly.type
_entity_poly.pdbx_seq_one_letter_code
_entity_poly.pdbx_strand_id
1 'polypeptide(L)'
;MLGKLSNSPAIPRVSIGLPVYNGERYLRQSIDSILAQTLQNFELVICDNASTDGTARICEEYAERDRRVRYFRNARNIGGINNANLTFELSRGELFRWAAHDDVCAPALLERCVQVLDERADAVGVYPGTVNIDEEGVETGSRYGKEGTATRPHARFRELSYRYHPCEPIYGVIRSEVLRKTRLQQNYTGSDRALLCELALHGPFVQIPEPLFYKRYHRGNQYKDWRGRMAWFLPDLQKSGRPTFPNWLQLFDYLETVRRVPLSFADRQLCRLWISRWALTQSKGLAWDLVSAARMLLHSREWRTRTYSDTERWE
;
A
#
# COMPACT_ATOMS: atom_id res chain seq x y z
N MET A 1 -33.75 -23.36 -30.99
CA MET A 1 -33.37 -23.17 -29.56
C MET A 1 -32.01 -22.48 -29.52
N LEU A 2 -32.00 -21.17 -29.38
CA LEU A 2 -30.79 -20.39 -29.30
C LEU A 2 -30.40 -20.33 -27.81
N GLY A 3 -29.26 -20.96 -27.48
CA GLY A 3 -28.70 -20.89 -26.14
C GLY A 3 -28.36 -19.45 -25.75
N LYS A 4 -28.95 -18.96 -24.68
CA LYS A 4 -28.53 -17.75 -24.01
C LYS A 4 -27.10 -17.96 -23.49
N LEU A 5 -26.11 -17.46 -24.25
CA LEU A 5 -24.77 -17.25 -23.70
C LEU A 5 -24.95 -16.31 -22.52
N SER A 6 -24.67 -16.80 -21.29
CA SER A 6 -24.60 -15.99 -20.09
C SER A 6 -23.43 -15.04 -20.27
N ASN A 7 -23.70 -13.78 -20.60
CA ASN A 7 -22.72 -12.70 -20.61
C ASN A 7 -22.37 -12.31 -19.16
N SER A 8 -21.79 -13.23 -18.40
CA SER A 8 -21.02 -12.81 -17.23
C SER A 8 -19.81 -12.03 -17.73
N PRO A 9 -19.58 -10.79 -17.28
CA PRO A 9 -18.40 -10.05 -17.72
C PRO A 9 -17.16 -10.87 -17.43
N ALA A 10 -16.31 -11.04 -18.44
CA ALA A 10 -15.07 -11.79 -18.30
C ALA A 10 -14.26 -11.25 -17.11
N ILE A 11 -13.72 -12.15 -16.29
CA ILE A 11 -12.88 -11.78 -15.16
C ILE A 11 -11.63 -11.07 -15.71
N PRO A 12 -11.32 -9.84 -15.27
CA PRO A 12 -10.13 -9.16 -15.72
C PRO A 12 -8.87 -9.88 -15.22
N ARG A 13 -7.81 -9.88 -16.02
CA ARG A 13 -6.54 -10.46 -15.61
C ARG A 13 -5.93 -9.69 -14.44
N VAL A 14 -5.97 -8.36 -14.48
CA VAL A 14 -5.45 -7.47 -13.44
C VAL A 14 -6.54 -6.50 -13.01
N SER A 15 -6.74 -6.33 -11.71
CA SER A 15 -7.44 -5.17 -11.14
C SER A 15 -6.42 -4.16 -10.63
N ILE A 16 -6.60 -2.90 -11.00
CA ILE A 16 -5.80 -1.79 -10.49
C ILE A 16 -6.69 -1.00 -9.54
N GLY A 17 -6.32 -0.95 -8.27
CA GLY A 17 -7.00 -0.17 -7.24
C GLY A 17 -6.35 1.20 -7.08
N LEU A 18 -7.09 2.27 -7.32
CA LEU A 18 -6.65 3.65 -7.20
C LEU A 18 -7.47 4.36 -6.12
N PRO A 19 -7.01 4.36 -4.85
CA PRO A 19 -7.61 5.19 -3.82
C PRO A 19 -7.21 6.64 -4.03
N VAL A 20 -8.16 7.57 -3.94
CA VAL A 20 -7.89 9.00 -4.11
C VAL A 20 -8.63 9.85 -3.08
N TYR A 21 -7.99 10.93 -2.64
CA TYR A 21 -8.57 12.00 -1.84
C TYR A 21 -7.89 13.32 -2.19
N ASN A 22 -8.66 14.27 -2.75
CA ASN A 22 -8.18 15.56 -3.22
C ASN A 22 -6.96 15.46 -4.14
N GLY A 23 -7.11 14.66 -5.21
CA GLY A 23 -6.04 14.32 -6.14
C GLY A 23 -6.05 15.10 -7.46
N GLU A 24 -6.90 16.12 -7.62
CA GLU A 24 -7.17 16.81 -8.87
C GLU A 24 -5.91 17.13 -9.70
N ARG A 25 -4.82 17.52 -9.02
CA ARG A 25 -3.60 18.01 -9.68
C ARG A 25 -2.93 16.98 -10.58
N TYR A 26 -2.83 15.71 -10.16
CA TYR A 26 -2.05 14.68 -10.85
C TYR A 26 -2.89 13.52 -11.37
N LEU A 27 -4.16 13.44 -10.95
CA LEU A 27 -5.03 12.29 -11.19
C LEU A 27 -5.19 11.96 -12.68
N ARG A 28 -5.32 12.97 -13.55
CA ARG A 28 -5.43 12.75 -15.00
C ARG A 28 -4.21 12.04 -15.56
N GLN A 29 -3.01 12.51 -15.21
CA GLN A 29 -1.77 11.91 -15.66
C GLN A 29 -1.61 10.47 -15.18
N SER A 30 -1.99 10.20 -13.92
CA SER A 30 -1.98 8.85 -13.36
C SER A 30 -2.94 7.93 -14.11
N ILE A 31 -4.21 8.32 -14.30
CA ILE A 31 -5.21 7.52 -15.02
C ILE A 31 -4.78 7.30 -16.47
N ASP A 32 -4.33 8.33 -17.18
CA ASP A 32 -3.87 8.21 -18.56
C ASP A 32 -2.74 7.19 -18.71
N SER A 33 -1.77 7.20 -17.79
CA SER A 33 -0.66 6.24 -17.79
C SER A 33 -1.13 4.79 -17.52
N ILE A 34 -2.18 4.62 -16.73
CA ILE A 34 -2.81 3.31 -16.48
C ILE A 34 -3.60 2.85 -17.70
N LEU A 35 -4.38 3.71 -18.31
CA LEU A 35 -5.18 3.35 -19.49
C LEU A 35 -4.34 3.08 -20.74
N ALA A 36 -3.11 3.62 -20.78
CA ALA A 36 -2.12 3.41 -21.84
C ALA A 36 -1.33 2.09 -21.71
N GLN A 37 -1.64 1.22 -20.73
CA GLN A 37 -0.94 -0.05 -20.58
C GLN A 37 -1.11 -0.96 -21.81
N THR A 38 -0.04 -1.67 -22.22
CA THR A 38 -0.05 -2.60 -23.36
C THR A 38 -0.94 -3.82 -23.09
N LEU A 39 -0.97 -4.32 -21.85
CA LEU A 39 -1.94 -5.32 -21.42
C LEU A 39 -3.34 -4.70 -21.34
N GLN A 40 -4.26 -5.12 -22.21
CA GLN A 40 -5.62 -4.54 -22.28
C GLN A 40 -6.64 -5.20 -21.34
N ASN A 41 -6.39 -6.44 -20.90
CA ASN A 41 -7.31 -7.19 -20.03
C ASN A 41 -7.13 -6.80 -18.57
N PHE A 42 -7.56 -5.58 -18.22
CA PHE A 42 -7.58 -5.10 -16.83
C PHE A 42 -8.85 -4.27 -16.53
N GLU A 43 -9.11 -4.05 -15.24
CA GLU A 43 -10.04 -3.03 -14.75
C GLU A 43 -9.29 -2.02 -13.87
N LEU A 44 -9.76 -0.78 -13.85
CA LEU A 44 -9.32 0.28 -12.95
C LEU A 44 -10.45 0.61 -11.97
N VAL A 45 -10.25 0.28 -10.69
CA VAL A 45 -11.19 0.55 -9.60
C VAL A 45 -10.75 1.81 -8.87
N ILE A 46 -11.45 2.92 -9.09
CA ILE A 46 -11.17 4.20 -8.43
C ILE A 46 -12.11 4.36 -7.24
N CYS A 47 -11.54 4.53 -6.04
CA CYS A 47 -12.29 4.85 -4.82
C CYS A 47 -11.97 6.28 -4.36
N ASP A 48 -12.91 7.20 -4.59
CA ASP A 48 -12.83 8.59 -4.13
C ASP A 48 -13.30 8.68 -2.67
N ASN A 49 -12.40 9.09 -1.80
CA ASN A 49 -12.61 9.16 -0.35
C ASN A 49 -13.37 10.43 0.08
N ALA A 50 -14.45 10.80 -0.63
CA ALA A 50 -15.24 12.01 -0.45
C ALA A 50 -14.40 13.29 -0.69
N SER A 51 -13.73 13.37 -1.83
CA SER A 51 -12.94 14.55 -2.23
C SER A 51 -13.81 15.81 -2.33
N THR A 52 -13.18 16.95 -2.08
CA THR A 52 -13.81 18.29 -2.06
C THR A 52 -13.31 19.21 -3.17
N ASP A 53 -12.34 18.75 -3.98
CA ASP A 53 -11.79 19.41 -5.17
C ASP A 53 -12.42 18.85 -6.46
N GLY A 54 -11.78 19.05 -7.61
CA GLY A 54 -12.24 18.56 -8.92
C GLY A 54 -12.07 17.04 -9.14
N THR A 55 -11.61 16.26 -8.14
CA THR A 55 -11.36 14.82 -8.26
C THR A 55 -12.56 14.04 -8.77
N ALA A 56 -13.76 14.27 -8.16
CA ALA A 56 -14.97 13.54 -8.52
C ALA A 56 -15.31 13.71 -10.01
N ARG A 57 -15.31 14.96 -10.51
CA ARG A 57 -15.57 15.29 -11.92
C ARG A 57 -14.60 14.57 -12.86
N ILE A 58 -13.31 14.52 -12.51
CA ILE A 58 -12.30 13.81 -13.30
C ILE A 58 -12.62 12.31 -13.35
N CYS A 59 -12.92 11.69 -12.22
CA CYS A 59 -13.24 10.26 -12.17
C CYS A 59 -14.48 9.90 -12.98
N GLU A 60 -15.53 10.71 -12.91
CA GLU A 60 -16.77 10.55 -13.69
C GLU A 60 -16.49 10.62 -15.19
N GLU A 61 -15.72 11.62 -15.67
CA GLU A 61 -15.33 11.77 -17.06
C GLU A 61 -14.60 10.52 -17.60
N TYR A 62 -13.70 9.90 -16.84
CA TYR A 62 -12.99 8.69 -17.26
C TYR A 62 -13.90 7.45 -17.21
N ALA A 63 -14.76 7.33 -16.22
CA ALA A 63 -15.69 6.21 -16.12
C ALA A 63 -16.72 6.20 -17.28
N GLU A 64 -17.11 7.37 -17.78
CA GLU A 64 -17.98 7.50 -18.95
C GLU A 64 -17.27 7.14 -20.27
N ARG A 65 -15.96 7.46 -20.37
CA ARG A 65 -15.17 7.28 -21.61
C ARG A 65 -14.58 5.89 -21.79
N ASP A 66 -14.26 5.19 -20.69
CA ASP A 66 -13.57 3.90 -20.75
C ASP A 66 -14.25 2.87 -19.84
N ARG A 67 -14.81 1.82 -20.44
CA ARG A 67 -15.52 0.74 -19.73
C ARG A 67 -14.67 -0.05 -18.75
N ARG A 68 -13.34 0.08 -18.80
CA ARG A 68 -12.41 -0.53 -17.85
C ARG A 68 -12.40 0.21 -16.53
N VAL A 69 -12.83 1.47 -16.50
CA VAL A 69 -12.87 2.33 -15.32
C VAL A 69 -14.16 2.12 -14.54
N ARG A 70 -14.02 1.81 -13.26
CA ARG A 70 -15.12 1.69 -12.31
C ARG A 70 -14.91 2.69 -11.20
N TYR A 71 -15.78 3.66 -11.08
CA TYR A 71 -15.70 4.72 -10.10
C TYR A 71 -16.68 4.51 -8.94
N PHE A 72 -16.16 4.66 -7.72
CA PHE A 72 -16.92 4.60 -6.47
C PHE A 72 -16.54 5.79 -5.61
N ARG A 73 -17.57 6.45 -5.05
CA ARG A 73 -17.37 7.58 -4.13
C ARG A 73 -17.90 7.24 -2.76
N ASN A 74 -17.07 7.40 -1.74
CA ASN A 74 -17.48 7.23 -0.35
C ASN A 74 -18.40 8.39 0.10
N ALA A 75 -19.36 8.11 0.96
CA ALA A 75 -20.22 9.15 1.54
C ALA A 75 -19.45 10.11 2.48
N ARG A 76 -18.32 9.65 3.03
CA ARG A 76 -17.41 10.42 3.88
C ARG A 76 -15.97 9.91 3.73
N ASN A 77 -15.01 10.70 4.18
CA ASN A 77 -13.61 10.25 4.28
C ASN A 77 -13.49 9.17 5.35
N ILE A 78 -13.13 7.94 4.93
CA ILE A 78 -12.96 6.75 5.78
C ILE A 78 -11.49 6.47 6.16
N GLY A 79 -10.57 7.36 5.79
CA GLY A 79 -9.13 7.18 5.94
C GLY A 79 -8.48 6.51 4.73
N GLY A 80 -7.19 6.81 4.52
CA GLY A 80 -6.46 6.38 3.33
C GLY A 80 -6.34 4.86 3.22
N ILE A 81 -6.04 4.18 4.32
CA ILE A 81 -5.89 2.72 4.36
C ILE A 81 -7.21 2.00 4.08
N ASN A 82 -8.30 2.42 4.74
CA ASN A 82 -9.61 1.83 4.50
C ASN A 82 -10.03 2.03 3.04
N ASN A 83 -9.76 3.20 2.47
CA ASN A 83 -10.05 3.48 1.08
C ASN A 83 -9.16 2.65 0.12
N ALA A 84 -7.90 2.42 0.46
CA ALA A 84 -7.01 1.54 -0.31
C ALA A 84 -7.49 0.08 -0.25
N ASN A 85 -7.86 -0.42 0.92
CA ASN A 85 -8.42 -1.77 1.07
C ASN A 85 -9.73 -1.93 0.30
N LEU A 86 -10.61 -0.91 0.32
CA LEU A 86 -11.87 -0.91 -0.42
C LEU A 86 -11.66 -1.11 -1.93
N THR A 87 -10.58 -0.55 -2.51
CA THR A 87 -10.27 -0.79 -3.93
C THR A 87 -10.01 -2.26 -4.22
N PHE A 88 -9.37 -2.98 -3.29
CA PHE A 88 -9.16 -4.42 -3.42
C PHE A 88 -10.46 -5.22 -3.21
N GLU A 89 -11.26 -4.87 -2.20
CA GLU A 89 -12.54 -5.54 -1.92
C GLU A 89 -13.51 -5.45 -3.12
N LEU A 90 -13.50 -4.34 -3.85
CA LEU A 90 -14.31 -4.13 -5.05
C LEU A 90 -13.70 -4.74 -6.32
N SER A 91 -12.46 -5.22 -6.26
CA SER A 91 -11.74 -5.80 -7.39
C SER A 91 -12.21 -7.20 -7.74
N ARG A 92 -12.04 -7.60 -9.02
CA ARG A 92 -12.45 -8.90 -9.55
C ARG A 92 -11.30 -9.69 -10.18
N GLY A 93 -10.16 -9.05 -10.39
CA GLY A 93 -9.02 -9.61 -11.10
C GLY A 93 -8.32 -10.76 -10.39
N GLU A 94 -7.71 -11.64 -11.17
CA GLU A 94 -6.85 -12.72 -10.68
C GLU A 94 -5.59 -12.15 -10.02
N LEU A 95 -5.13 -11.02 -10.52
CA LEU A 95 -4.01 -10.25 -10.04
C LEU A 95 -4.49 -8.86 -9.60
N PHE A 96 -3.79 -8.26 -8.65
CA PHE A 96 -4.13 -6.96 -8.12
C PHE A 96 -2.89 -6.06 -7.99
N ARG A 97 -3.07 -4.76 -8.24
CA ARG A 97 -2.07 -3.73 -8.04
C ARG A 97 -2.69 -2.49 -7.41
N TRP A 98 -2.08 -1.94 -6.34
CA TRP A 98 -2.40 -0.57 -5.94
C TRP A 98 -1.70 0.44 -6.83
N ALA A 99 -2.40 1.52 -7.17
CA ALA A 99 -1.86 2.69 -7.83
C ALA A 99 -2.09 3.93 -6.97
N ALA A 100 -1.13 4.84 -6.91
CA ALA A 100 -1.33 6.16 -6.32
C ALA A 100 -1.84 7.14 -7.39
N HIS A 101 -2.60 8.14 -6.95
CA HIS A 101 -3.22 9.13 -7.84
C HIS A 101 -2.24 10.16 -8.44
N ASP A 102 -0.98 10.12 -8.00
CA ASP A 102 0.08 11.08 -8.35
C ASP A 102 1.28 10.41 -9.04
N ASP A 103 1.33 9.09 -9.07
CA ASP A 103 2.38 8.31 -9.73
C ASP A 103 2.06 8.03 -11.21
N VAL A 104 3.07 7.63 -11.97
CA VAL A 104 2.97 7.32 -13.40
C VAL A 104 3.54 5.94 -13.69
N CYS A 105 2.93 5.22 -14.62
CA CYS A 105 3.34 3.88 -15.05
C CYS A 105 3.82 3.88 -16.48
N ALA A 106 4.97 3.24 -16.78
CA ALA A 106 5.34 2.97 -18.16
C ALA A 106 4.34 2.01 -18.82
N PRO A 107 4.11 2.11 -20.13
CA PRO A 107 3.09 1.31 -20.84
C PRO A 107 3.24 -0.22 -20.70
N ALA A 108 4.46 -0.73 -20.54
CA ALA A 108 4.73 -2.15 -20.44
C ALA A 108 4.68 -2.71 -18.99
N LEU A 109 4.34 -1.91 -17.97
CA LEU A 109 4.43 -2.34 -16.58
C LEU A 109 3.59 -3.59 -16.29
N LEU A 110 2.31 -3.56 -16.65
CA LEU A 110 1.42 -4.69 -16.37
C LEU A 110 1.84 -5.94 -17.15
N GLU A 111 2.13 -5.80 -18.44
CA GLU A 111 2.51 -6.91 -19.32
C GLU A 111 3.77 -7.61 -18.77
N ARG A 112 4.81 -6.85 -18.42
CA ARG A 112 6.06 -7.40 -17.89
C ARG A 112 5.87 -8.09 -16.53
N CYS A 113 5.12 -7.48 -15.63
CA CYS A 113 4.83 -8.10 -14.33
C CYS A 113 3.99 -9.37 -14.46
N VAL A 114 2.98 -9.37 -15.32
CA VAL A 114 2.11 -10.53 -15.57
C VAL A 114 2.89 -11.67 -16.22
N GLN A 115 3.73 -11.39 -17.21
CA GLN A 115 4.61 -12.38 -17.82
C GLN A 115 5.43 -13.13 -16.78
N VAL A 116 6.09 -12.41 -15.89
CA VAL A 116 6.92 -13.04 -14.83
C VAL A 116 6.07 -13.85 -13.85
N LEU A 117 4.85 -13.38 -13.50
CA LEU A 117 3.93 -14.14 -12.64
C LEU A 117 3.44 -15.42 -13.31
N ASP A 118 3.27 -15.43 -14.63
CA ASP A 118 2.88 -16.62 -15.39
C ASP A 118 4.01 -17.66 -15.44
N GLU A 119 5.26 -17.21 -15.53
CA GLU A 119 6.46 -18.06 -15.53
C GLU A 119 6.84 -18.54 -14.10
N ARG A 120 6.47 -17.81 -13.04
CA ARG A 120 6.88 -18.04 -11.65
C ARG A 120 5.66 -18.28 -10.75
N ALA A 121 5.13 -19.49 -10.79
CA ALA A 121 3.96 -19.88 -9.98
C ALA A 121 4.19 -19.76 -8.45
N ASP A 122 5.46 -19.82 -8.01
CA ASP A 122 5.87 -19.68 -6.61
C ASP A 122 5.88 -18.21 -6.13
N ALA A 123 5.95 -17.24 -7.06
CA ALA A 123 6.00 -15.82 -6.71
C ALA A 123 4.63 -15.29 -6.27
N VAL A 124 4.59 -14.54 -5.16
CA VAL A 124 3.37 -13.88 -4.66
C VAL A 124 3.10 -12.55 -5.36
N GLY A 125 4.15 -11.91 -5.86
CA GLY A 125 4.04 -10.63 -6.56
C GLY A 125 5.32 -10.28 -7.31
N VAL A 126 5.17 -9.37 -8.25
CA VAL A 126 6.27 -8.85 -9.09
C VAL A 126 6.23 -7.33 -9.06
N TYR A 127 7.36 -6.69 -8.90
CA TYR A 127 7.47 -5.23 -8.93
C TYR A 127 8.64 -4.77 -9.80
N PRO A 128 8.50 -3.64 -10.52
CA PRO A 128 9.54 -3.11 -11.39
C PRO A 128 10.57 -2.27 -10.61
N GLY A 129 11.62 -1.85 -11.30
CA GLY A 129 12.46 -0.75 -10.85
C GLY A 129 11.64 0.54 -10.76
N THR A 130 11.96 1.38 -9.76
CA THR A 130 11.28 2.65 -9.49
C THR A 130 12.18 3.81 -9.89
N VAL A 131 11.63 4.77 -10.63
CA VAL A 131 12.22 6.08 -10.91
C VAL A 131 11.51 7.11 -10.04
N ASN A 132 12.28 7.94 -9.33
CA ASN A 132 11.72 9.07 -8.61
C ASN A 132 11.58 10.26 -9.55
N ILE A 133 10.42 10.90 -9.54
CA ILE A 133 10.16 12.11 -10.30
C ILE A 133 9.70 13.24 -9.36
N ASP A 134 9.98 14.49 -9.75
CA ASP A 134 9.53 15.68 -9.02
C ASP A 134 8.09 16.10 -9.38
N GLU A 135 7.68 17.28 -8.93
CA GLU A 135 6.35 17.85 -9.20
C GLU A 135 6.07 18.06 -10.69
N GLU A 136 7.09 18.32 -11.47
CA GLU A 136 7.06 18.58 -12.92
C GLU A 136 7.21 17.28 -13.75
N GLY A 137 7.55 16.15 -13.09
CA GLY A 137 7.78 14.86 -13.74
C GLY A 137 9.22 14.65 -14.20
N VAL A 138 10.16 15.47 -13.76
CA VAL A 138 11.59 15.32 -14.05
C VAL A 138 12.18 14.24 -13.16
N GLU A 139 12.99 13.34 -13.74
CA GLU A 139 13.66 12.27 -13.01
C GLU A 139 14.69 12.83 -12.01
N THR A 140 14.59 12.41 -10.75
CA THR A 140 15.48 12.82 -9.67
C THR A 140 16.35 11.69 -9.12
N GLY A 141 16.12 10.46 -9.57
CA GLY A 141 16.88 9.28 -9.19
C GLY A 141 16.13 7.98 -9.47
N SER A 142 16.82 6.87 -9.30
CA SER A 142 16.20 5.53 -9.48
C SER A 142 16.53 4.62 -8.31
N ARG A 143 15.66 3.64 -8.07
CA ARG A 143 15.82 2.64 -7.02
C ARG A 143 15.62 1.24 -7.58
N TYR A 144 16.54 0.37 -7.18
CA TYR A 144 16.50 -1.06 -7.45
C TYR A 144 16.76 -1.77 -6.13
N GLY A 145 15.73 -2.27 -5.50
CA GLY A 145 15.81 -3.02 -4.25
C GLY A 145 15.52 -4.50 -4.48
N LYS A 146 15.91 -5.36 -3.55
CA LYS A 146 15.59 -6.79 -3.58
C LYS A 146 14.78 -7.15 -2.33
N GLU A 147 13.65 -6.47 -2.16
CA GLU A 147 12.80 -6.65 -1.00
C GLU A 147 11.93 -7.90 -1.14
N GLY A 148 12.03 -8.81 -0.18
CA GLY A 148 11.22 -10.02 -0.13
C GLY A 148 11.56 -11.07 -1.17
N THR A 149 12.78 -11.05 -1.72
CA THR A 149 13.21 -11.92 -2.82
C THR A 149 13.97 -13.19 -2.37
N ALA A 150 14.34 -13.29 -1.09
CA ALA A 150 15.09 -14.43 -0.58
C ALA A 150 14.33 -15.75 -0.72
N THR A 151 15.05 -16.88 -0.86
CA THR A 151 14.44 -18.19 -1.04
C THR A 151 13.67 -18.68 0.18
N ARG A 152 14.20 -18.47 1.38
CA ARG A 152 13.60 -18.97 2.63
C ARG A 152 12.57 -17.98 3.22
N PRO A 153 11.41 -18.44 3.73
CA PRO A 153 10.38 -17.56 4.28
C PRO A 153 10.89 -16.61 5.37
N HIS A 154 11.66 -17.11 6.36
CA HIS A 154 12.21 -16.29 7.43
C HIS A 154 13.22 -15.24 6.92
N ALA A 155 13.93 -15.50 5.82
CA ALA A 155 14.86 -14.55 5.25
C ALA A 155 14.13 -13.42 4.54
N ARG A 156 13.04 -13.72 3.80
CA ARG A 156 12.15 -12.71 3.22
C ARG A 156 11.50 -11.84 4.30
N PHE A 157 11.01 -12.47 5.38
CA PHE A 157 10.46 -11.76 6.52
C PHE A 157 11.49 -10.80 7.13
N ARG A 158 12.76 -11.24 7.31
CA ARG A 158 13.86 -10.37 7.78
C ARG A 158 14.10 -9.19 6.84
N GLU A 159 14.12 -9.41 5.53
CA GLU A 159 14.35 -8.35 4.53
C GLU A 159 13.31 -7.24 4.68
N LEU A 160 12.05 -7.60 4.88
CA LEU A 160 10.93 -6.67 4.94
C LEU A 160 10.64 -6.11 6.34
N SER A 161 10.94 -6.84 7.41
CA SER A 161 10.66 -6.37 8.78
C SER A 161 11.82 -5.59 9.40
N TYR A 162 13.07 -6.04 9.15
CA TYR A 162 14.23 -5.58 9.89
C TYR A 162 15.12 -4.61 9.11
N ARG A 163 15.22 -4.77 7.78
CA ARG A 163 15.99 -3.87 6.92
C ARG A 163 15.16 -2.66 6.51
N TYR A 164 15.82 -1.49 6.39
CA TYR A 164 15.17 -0.34 5.79
C TYR A 164 14.86 -0.60 4.31
N HIS A 165 13.64 -0.31 3.89
CA HIS A 165 13.20 -0.31 2.49
C HIS A 165 12.00 0.62 2.30
N PRO A 166 11.79 1.18 1.10
CA PRO A 166 10.72 2.13 0.82
C PRO A 166 9.36 1.46 0.51
N CYS A 167 9.18 0.17 0.81
CA CYS A 167 7.96 -0.61 0.55
C CYS A 167 7.55 -0.67 -0.94
N GLU A 168 8.50 -0.64 -1.86
CA GLU A 168 8.25 -0.68 -3.32
C GLU A 168 7.34 -1.84 -3.77
N PRO A 169 7.45 -3.08 -3.21
CA PRO A 169 6.60 -4.19 -3.64
C PRO A 169 5.10 -3.95 -3.46
N ILE A 170 4.67 -2.98 -2.64
CA ILE A 170 3.23 -2.66 -2.46
C ILE A 170 2.60 -2.14 -3.76
N TYR A 171 3.40 -1.49 -4.62
CA TYR A 171 2.98 -0.99 -5.94
C TYR A 171 3.22 -2.00 -7.07
N GLY A 172 3.65 -3.21 -6.74
CA GLY A 172 3.78 -4.33 -7.67
C GLY A 172 2.44 -4.95 -8.04
N VAL A 173 2.48 -5.93 -8.94
CA VAL A 173 1.34 -6.79 -9.28
C VAL A 173 1.39 -8.02 -8.38
N ILE A 174 0.34 -8.27 -7.61
CA ILE A 174 0.25 -9.28 -6.53
C ILE A 174 -0.85 -10.28 -6.89
N ARG A 175 -0.70 -11.55 -6.53
CA ARG A 175 -1.76 -12.55 -6.68
C ARG A 175 -2.93 -12.24 -5.73
N SER A 176 -4.11 -12.00 -6.30
CA SER A 176 -5.31 -11.68 -5.52
C SER A 176 -5.68 -12.80 -4.53
N GLU A 177 -5.47 -14.06 -4.90
CA GLU A 177 -5.72 -15.21 -4.03
C GLU A 177 -4.83 -15.21 -2.77
N VAL A 178 -3.58 -14.73 -2.88
CA VAL A 178 -2.68 -14.60 -1.73
C VAL A 178 -3.06 -13.40 -0.89
N LEU A 179 -3.37 -12.28 -1.53
CA LEU A 179 -3.79 -11.05 -0.85
C LEU A 179 -5.07 -11.27 -0.03
N ARG A 180 -6.03 -12.07 -0.54
CA ARG A 180 -7.25 -12.47 0.21
C ARG A 180 -6.97 -13.29 1.48
N LYS A 181 -5.82 -13.94 1.60
CA LYS A 181 -5.43 -14.69 2.81
C LYS A 181 -4.86 -13.78 3.89
N THR A 182 -4.53 -12.54 3.56
CA THR A 182 -3.93 -11.56 4.48
C THR A 182 -5.00 -10.76 5.23
N ARG A 183 -4.55 -9.98 6.21
CA ARG A 183 -5.38 -9.00 6.91
C ARG A 183 -5.50 -7.67 6.19
N LEU A 184 -4.89 -7.53 5.02
CA LEU A 184 -4.69 -6.27 4.31
C LEU A 184 -3.96 -5.23 5.17
N GLN A 185 -3.92 -4.00 4.72
CA GLN A 185 -3.30 -2.93 5.50
C GLN A 185 -4.18 -2.55 6.70
N GLN A 186 -3.55 -2.33 7.85
CA GLN A 186 -4.23 -1.93 9.07
C GLN A 186 -4.03 -0.42 9.32
N ASN A 187 -4.91 0.19 10.10
CA ASN A 187 -4.91 1.64 10.31
C ASN A 187 -3.84 2.12 11.30
N TYR A 188 -2.57 1.94 10.94
CA TYR A 188 -1.42 2.49 11.65
C TYR A 188 -0.23 2.69 10.71
N THR A 189 0.72 3.54 11.10
CA THR A 189 1.94 3.81 10.31
C THR A 189 2.83 2.57 10.23
N GLY A 190 3.18 2.11 9.01
CA GLY A 190 3.99 0.91 8.78
C GLY A 190 3.17 -0.36 8.54
N SER A 191 1.84 -0.26 8.41
CA SER A 191 0.98 -1.40 8.09
C SER A 191 1.21 -1.98 6.69
N ASP A 192 1.67 -1.17 5.74
CA ASP A 192 2.15 -1.59 4.43
C ASP A 192 3.33 -2.57 4.55
N ARG A 193 4.28 -2.27 5.44
CA ARG A 193 5.41 -3.16 5.75
C ARG A 193 4.94 -4.48 6.36
N ALA A 194 3.97 -4.44 7.27
CA ALA A 194 3.42 -5.64 7.88
C ALA A 194 2.70 -6.52 6.84
N LEU A 195 1.91 -5.92 5.94
CA LEU A 195 1.28 -6.63 4.82
C LEU A 195 2.32 -7.27 3.89
N LEU A 196 3.39 -6.54 3.52
CA LEU A 196 4.46 -7.09 2.69
C LEU A 196 5.16 -8.27 3.38
N CYS A 197 5.38 -8.19 4.70
CA CYS A 197 5.91 -9.32 5.47
C CYS A 197 4.99 -10.55 5.41
N GLU A 198 3.67 -10.36 5.54
CA GLU A 198 2.70 -11.46 5.47
C GLU A 198 2.70 -12.09 4.07
N LEU A 199 2.62 -11.29 3.02
CA LEU A 199 2.68 -11.76 1.63
C LEU A 199 3.96 -12.55 1.36
N ALA A 200 5.12 -12.04 1.79
CA ALA A 200 6.41 -12.68 1.59
C ALA A 200 6.59 -14.02 2.32
N LEU A 201 5.80 -14.28 3.36
CA LEU A 201 5.77 -15.61 3.98
C LEU A 201 5.06 -16.66 3.12
N HIS A 202 4.11 -16.24 2.27
CA HIS A 202 3.42 -17.15 1.34
C HIS A 202 4.26 -17.49 0.10
N GLY A 203 5.19 -16.63 -0.32
CA GLY A 203 6.08 -16.84 -1.47
C GLY A 203 7.01 -15.65 -1.68
N PRO A 204 7.99 -15.76 -2.59
CA PRO A 204 8.89 -14.64 -2.89
C PRO A 204 8.21 -13.54 -3.70
N PHE A 205 8.64 -12.31 -3.50
CA PHE A 205 8.51 -11.27 -4.52
C PHE A 205 9.60 -11.44 -5.58
N VAL A 206 9.33 -10.99 -6.79
CA VAL A 206 10.32 -10.92 -7.87
C VAL A 206 10.43 -9.46 -8.31
N GLN A 207 11.65 -8.95 -8.35
CA GLN A 207 11.91 -7.65 -8.94
C GLN A 207 12.35 -7.83 -10.40
N ILE A 208 11.71 -7.11 -11.31
CA ILE A 208 12.18 -6.94 -12.68
C ILE A 208 13.05 -5.68 -12.77
N PRO A 209 14.16 -5.72 -13.54
CA PRO A 209 15.13 -4.63 -13.54
C PRO A 209 14.64 -3.40 -14.31
N GLU A 210 13.64 -3.53 -15.17
CA GLU A 210 13.13 -2.44 -15.99
C GLU A 210 12.52 -1.33 -15.13
N PRO A 211 12.86 -0.05 -15.35
CA PRO A 211 12.31 1.10 -14.63
C PRO A 211 10.93 1.47 -15.18
N LEU A 212 9.88 0.77 -14.73
CA LEU A 212 8.53 0.90 -15.28
C LEU A 212 7.56 1.63 -14.34
N PHE A 213 8.01 2.03 -13.16
CA PHE A 213 7.20 2.76 -12.19
C PHE A 213 7.86 4.07 -11.84
N TYR A 214 7.13 5.19 -12.01
CA TYR A 214 7.59 6.56 -11.75
C TYR A 214 6.87 7.10 -10.52
N LYS A 215 7.60 7.18 -9.40
CA LYS A 215 7.07 7.64 -8.12
C LYS A 215 7.30 9.13 -7.95
N ARG A 216 6.21 9.88 -7.80
CA ARG A 216 6.27 11.34 -7.67
C ARG A 216 6.51 11.77 -6.23
N TYR A 217 7.44 12.72 -6.09
CA TYR A 217 7.71 13.42 -4.84
C TYR A 217 7.28 14.88 -4.96
N HIS A 218 6.30 15.28 -4.18
CA HIS A 218 5.81 16.67 -4.14
C HIS A 218 5.47 17.08 -2.70
N ARG A 219 5.30 18.39 -2.48
CA ARG A 219 5.06 18.94 -1.14
C ARG A 219 3.79 18.39 -0.46
N GLY A 220 2.80 17.97 -1.24
CA GLY A 220 1.56 17.37 -0.73
C GLY A 220 1.75 15.96 -0.16
N ASN A 221 2.78 15.20 -0.59
CA ASN A 221 3.09 13.85 -0.08
C ASN A 221 3.83 13.86 1.25
N GLN A 222 4.32 15.04 1.68
CA GLN A 222 5.05 15.18 2.93
C GLN A 222 4.08 15.60 4.03
N TYR A 223 3.66 14.64 4.85
CA TYR A 223 2.96 14.99 6.09
C TYR A 223 3.90 15.75 6.99
N LYS A 224 3.68 17.06 7.14
CA LYS A 224 4.54 17.95 7.92
C LYS A 224 4.55 17.63 9.41
N ASP A 225 3.52 16.91 9.90
CA ASP A 225 3.39 16.54 11.31
C ASP A 225 2.64 15.21 11.49
N TRP A 226 2.67 14.70 12.72
CA TRP A 226 1.97 13.46 13.08
C TRP A 226 0.45 13.57 12.97
N ARG A 227 -0.12 14.78 13.10
CA ARG A 227 -1.58 15.02 12.99
C ARG A 227 -2.04 14.83 11.56
N GLY A 228 -1.33 15.38 10.60
CA GLY A 228 -1.60 15.14 9.17
C GLY A 228 -1.50 13.67 8.82
N ARG A 229 -0.48 12.98 9.35
CA ARG A 229 -0.32 11.53 9.19
C ARG A 229 -1.48 10.75 9.80
N MET A 230 -1.88 11.08 11.04
CA MET A 230 -3.02 10.43 11.70
C MET A 230 -4.35 10.71 11.00
N ALA A 231 -4.56 11.93 10.48
CA ALA A 231 -5.74 12.28 9.72
C ALA A 231 -5.85 11.45 8.42
N TRP A 232 -4.71 11.11 7.81
CA TRP A 232 -4.66 10.25 6.64
C TRP A 232 -5.08 8.81 6.97
N PHE A 233 -4.61 8.25 8.11
CA PHE A 233 -4.99 6.90 8.53
C PHE A 233 -6.44 6.83 9.01
N LEU A 234 -6.81 7.68 9.96
CA LEU A 234 -8.11 7.67 10.63
C LEU A 234 -8.56 9.10 10.96
N PRO A 235 -9.30 9.76 10.06
CA PRO A 235 -9.77 11.14 10.28
C PRO A 235 -10.56 11.34 11.59
N ASP A 236 -11.30 10.33 12.02
CA ASP A 236 -12.10 10.38 13.26
C ASP A 236 -11.25 10.22 14.52
N LEU A 237 -10.10 9.52 14.48
CA LEU A 237 -9.18 9.42 15.62
C LEU A 237 -8.47 10.74 15.91
N GLN A 238 -8.14 11.51 14.89
CA GLN A 238 -7.58 12.84 15.05
C GLN A 238 -8.50 13.72 15.90
N LYS A 239 -9.83 13.61 15.67
CA LYS A 239 -10.84 14.36 16.42
C LYS A 239 -11.08 13.82 17.82
N SER A 240 -10.91 12.52 18.04
CA SER A 240 -11.22 11.86 19.31
C SER A 240 -10.18 12.10 20.41
N GLY A 241 -8.94 12.47 20.03
CA GLY A 241 -7.82 12.62 20.97
C GLY A 241 -7.43 11.31 21.68
N ARG A 242 -7.76 10.15 21.10
CA ARG A 242 -7.37 8.83 21.65
C ARG A 242 -5.89 8.54 21.36
N PRO A 243 -5.17 7.94 22.31
CA PRO A 243 -3.80 7.52 22.08
C PRO A 243 -3.72 6.44 21.00
N THR A 244 -2.63 6.46 20.25
CA THR A 244 -2.31 5.46 19.24
C THR A 244 -1.00 4.78 19.61
N PHE A 245 -0.87 3.51 19.22
CA PHE A 245 0.28 2.67 19.57
C PHE A 245 0.85 2.03 18.28
N PRO A 246 1.32 2.81 17.29
CA PRO A 246 1.69 2.26 15.99
C PRO A 246 2.79 1.21 16.05
N ASN A 247 3.81 1.39 16.92
CA ASN A 247 4.88 0.41 17.08
C ASN A 247 4.39 -0.90 17.73
N TRP A 248 3.49 -0.81 18.70
CA TRP A 248 2.88 -1.98 19.34
C TRP A 248 1.94 -2.71 18.37
N LEU A 249 1.15 -1.97 17.60
CA LEU A 249 0.28 -2.56 16.57
C LEU A 249 1.10 -3.31 15.52
N GLN A 250 2.22 -2.73 15.07
CA GLN A 250 3.14 -3.40 14.15
C GLN A 250 3.77 -4.66 14.74
N LEU A 251 4.17 -4.61 16.02
CA LEU A 251 4.68 -5.80 16.73
C LEU A 251 3.63 -6.92 16.77
N PHE A 252 2.40 -6.58 17.15
CA PHE A 252 1.31 -7.55 17.18
C PHE A 252 0.96 -8.10 15.82
N ASP A 253 0.99 -7.27 14.77
CA ASP A 253 0.78 -7.72 13.39
C ASP A 253 1.85 -8.72 12.95
N TYR A 254 3.11 -8.48 13.25
CA TYR A 254 4.19 -9.43 12.95
C TYR A 254 4.00 -10.77 13.68
N LEU A 255 3.65 -10.73 14.96
CA LEU A 255 3.40 -11.95 15.75
C LEU A 255 2.21 -12.73 15.21
N GLU A 256 1.13 -12.03 14.89
CA GLU A 256 -0.10 -12.64 14.35
C GLU A 256 0.15 -13.21 12.94
N THR A 257 0.88 -12.51 12.09
CA THR A 257 1.30 -12.98 10.77
C THR A 257 2.06 -14.30 10.85
N VAL A 258 3.08 -14.38 11.73
CA VAL A 258 3.87 -15.61 11.93
C VAL A 258 3.04 -16.74 12.55
N ARG A 259 1.99 -16.43 13.32
CA ARG A 259 1.04 -17.41 13.86
C ARG A 259 0.14 -17.99 12.79
N ARG A 260 -0.42 -17.14 11.91
CA ARG A 260 -1.45 -17.49 10.92
C ARG A 260 -0.90 -18.24 9.70
N VAL A 261 0.26 -17.79 9.17
CA VAL A 261 0.81 -18.38 7.97
C VAL A 261 1.36 -19.79 8.26
N PRO A 262 1.06 -20.80 7.40
CA PRO A 262 1.60 -22.14 7.55
C PRO A 262 3.10 -22.17 7.27
N LEU A 263 3.91 -22.18 8.31
CA LEU A 263 5.38 -22.20 8.27
C LEU A 263 5.92 -23.49 8.87
N SER A 264 7.09 -23.94 8.42
CA SER A 264 7.85 -24.95 9.13
C SER A 264 8.19 -24.47 10.55
N PHE A 265 8.39 -25.42 11.49
CA PHE A 265 8.78 -25.07 12.85
C PHE A 265 10.03 -24.18 12.87
N ALA A 266 11.06 -24.54 12.07
CA ALA A 266 12.30 -23.79 11.99
C ALA A 266 12.09 -22.35 11.47
N ASP A 267 11.36 -22.18 10.35
CA ASP A 267 11.07 -20.85 9.80
C ASP A 267 10.28 -20.00 10.79
N ARG A 268 9.32 -20.60 11.50
CA ARG A 268 8.52 -19.91 12.54
C ARG A 268 9.39 -19.40 13.70
N GLN A 269 10.33 -20.21 14.21
CA GLN A 269 11.23 -19.78 15.28
C GLN A 269 12.21 -18.69 14.80
N LEU A 270 12.72 -18.80 13.57
CA LEU A 270 13.59 -17.78 12.99
C LEU A 270 12.83 -16.45 12.75
N CYS A 271 11.57 -16.49 12.30
CA CYS A 271 10.74 -15.27 12.23
C CYS A 271 10.55 -14.64 13.61
N ARG A 272 10.26 -15.43 14.65
CA ARG A 272 10.13 -14.92 16.04
C ARG A 272 11.43 -14.26 16.53
N LEU A 273 12.59 -14.85 16.20
CA LEU A 273 13.88 -14.24 16.51
C LEU A 273 14.04 -12.88 15.81
N TRP A 274 13.63 -12.75 14.55
CA TRP A 274 13.68 -11.46 13.83
C TRP A 274 12.69 -10.44 14.43
N ILE A 275 11.51 -10.87 14.86
CA ILE A 275 10.55 -10.00 15.58
C ILE A 275 11.16 -9.49 16.90
N SER A 276 11.80 -10.38 17.68
CA SER A 276 12.46 -9.97 18.93
C SER A 276 13.59 -8.97 18.67
N ARG A 277 14.40 -9.18 17.63
CA ARG A 277 15.45 -8.23 17.23
C ARG A 277 14.86 -6.89 16.75
N TRP A 278 13.78 -6.94 15.96
CA TRP A 278 13.07 -5.72 15.57
C TRP A 278 12.54 -4.96 16.81
N ALA A 279 11.91 -5.64 17.75
CA ALA A 279 11.39 -5.03 18.97
C ALA A 279 12.51 -4.37 19.79
N LEU A 280 13.70 -4.98 19.85
CA LEU A 280 14.86 -4.37 20.51
C LEU A 280 15.32 -3.10 19.79
N THR A 281 15.39 -3.10 18.45
CA THR A 281 15.77 -1.91 17.69
C THR A 281 14.71 -0.80 17.79
N GLN A 282 13.44 -1.17 17.93
CA GLN A 282 12.30 -0.25 18.08
C GLN A 282 11.95 0.03 19.55
N SER A 283 12.79 -0.36 20.52
CA SER A 283 12.50 -0.21 21.95
C SER A 283 12.16 1.24 22.35
N LYS A 284 12.85 2.23 21.79
CA LYS A 284 12.54 3.65 21.99
C LYS A 284 11.14 4.01 21.44
N GLY A 285 10.78 3.54 20.25
CA GLY A 285 9.47 3.76 19.66
C GLY A 285 8.34 3.10 20.46
N LEU A 286 8.56 1.86 20.91
CA LEU A 286 7.62 1.13 21.78
C LEU A 286 7.41 1.86 23.12
N ALA A 287 8.49 2.32 23.76
CA ALA A 287 8.42 3.12 25.00
C ALA A 287 7.73 4.47 24.73
N TRP A 288 8.03 5.11 23.61
CA TRP A 288 7.43 6.38 23.24
C TRP A 288 5.91 6.30 23.03
N ASP A 289 5.40 5.23 22.42
CA ASP A 289 3.95 4.99 22.30
C ASP A 289 3.28 5.02 23.69
N LEU A 290 3.87 4.35 24.69
CA LEU A 290 3.34 4.30 26.06
C LEU A 290 3.41 5.67 26.74
N VAL A 291 4.56 6.35 26.64
CA VAL A 291 4.76 7.69 27.22
C VAL A 291 3.80 8.70 26.60
N SER A 292 3.64 8.64 25.26
CA SER A 292 2.72 9.53 24.54
C SER A 292 1.27 9.29 24.96
N ALA A 293 0.87 8.01 25.09
CA ALA A 293 -0.46 7.66 25.57
C ALA A 293 -0.71 8.16 27.01
N ALA A 294 0.25 7.95 27.92
CA ALA A 294 0.16 8.44 29.30
C ALA A 294 0.03 9.97 29.35
N ARG A 295 0.85 10.70 28.58
CA ARG A 295 0.78 12.17 28.49
C ARG A 295 -0.57 12.65 27.94
N MET A 296 -1.12 11.99 26.90
CA MET A 296 -2.43 12.32 26.36
C MET A 296 -3.56 12.12 27.38
N LEU A 297 -3.47 11.10 28.23
CA LEU A 297 -4.46 10.83 29.28
C LEU A 297 -4.36 11.84 30.42
N LEU A 298 -3.14 12.23 30.82
CA LEU A 298 -2.90 13.16 31.94
C LEU A 298 -3.14 14.63 31.57
N HIS A 299 -2.86 15.03 30.32
CA HIS A 299 -2.89 16.43 29.88
C HIS A 299 -3.82 16.65 28.68
N SER A 300 -5.03 16.11 28.72
CA SER A 300 -5.96 16.01 27.59
C SER A 300 -6.32 17.36 26.92
N ARG A 301 -6.15 18.51 27.58
CA ARG A 301 -6.41 19.85 27.02
C ARG A 301 -5.17 20.48 26.35
N GLU A 302 -3.99 20.40 26.98
CA GLU A 302 -2.78 21.06 26.48
C GLU A 302 -2.09 20.30 25.34
N TRP A 303 -2.13 18.97 25.35
CA TRP A 303 -1.51 18.14 24.32
C TRP A 303 -2.19 18.22 22.94
N ARG A 304 -3.43 18.62 22.91
CA ARG A 304 -4.16 18.84 21.64
C ARG A 304 -3.61 20.01 20.83
N THR A 305 -2.77 20.87 21.40
CA THR A 305 -2.24 22.10 20.79
C THR A 305 -0.76 22.04 20.39
N ARG A 306 0.04 21.06 20.89
CA ARG A 306 1.47 20.95 20.56
C ARG A 306 1.71 20.24 19.23
N THR A 307 2.58 20.80 18.41
CA THR A 307 3.03 20.25 17.11
C THR A 307 4.21 19.29 17.29
N TYR A 308 4.39 18.37 16.35
CA TYR A 308 5.45 17.35 16.36
C TYR A 308 6.87 17.93 16.23
N SER A 309 7.02 19.21 15.89
CA SER A 309 8.30 19.92 15.83
C SER A 309 9.10 19.90 17.15
N ASP A 310 8.44 19.61 18.28
CA ASP A 310 9.08 19.54 19.59
C ASP A 310 9.66 18.14 19.93
N THR A 311 9.47 17.14 19.05
CA THR A 311 9.87 15.74 19.28
C THR A 311 10.94 15.20 18.35
N GLU A 312 11.33 15.95 17.28
CA GLU A 312 12.38 15.56 16.31
C GLU A 312 13.82 15.69 16.84
N ARG A 313 14.02 15.97 18.14
CA ARG A 313 15.36 16.07 18.76
C ARG A 313 15.96 14.74 19.21
N TRP A 314 15.51 13.61 18.68
CA TRP A 314 16.01 12.28 19.04
C TRP A 314 16.39 11.43 17.81
N GLU A 315 17.00 12.05 16.77
CA GLU A 315 17.82 11.34 15.80
C GLU A 315 19.24 11.13 16.32
#